data_6b734a5a9f1c63c7365c80e67fbebc39
#
_entry.id   6b734a5a9f1c63c7365c80e67fbebc39
#
_cell.length_a   1.000
_cell.length_b   1.000
_cell.length_c   1.000
_cell.angle_alpha   90.00
_cell.angle_beta   90.00
_cell.angle_gamma   90.00
#
_symmetry.space_group_name_H-M   'P 1'
#
loop_
_entity.id
_entity.type
_entity.pdbx_description
1 polymer ?
#
loop_
_entity_poly.entity_id
_entity_poly.type
_entity_poly.pdbx_seq_one_letter_code
_entity_poly.pdbx_strand_id
1 'polypeptide(L)'
;MVKTPLFIMVGGFLGAGKTTTVGRLARHFQGQGKRVVVVTNDQAATHTLRSQGLEVGEVAGACFCCNFNELTGVMEKLGLEGGESALPDVVLAEPVGSCTDLVATVLRPLEKVYNRPLRIAPYAVILKPSHGLRILGNQGKAGFSPQAAYIFNKQIEEADLVL
;
A
#
# COMPACT_ATOMS: atom_id res chain seq x y z
N MET A 1 16.85 -17.97 -13.27
CA MET A 1 16.79 -16.93 -12.23
C MET A 1 15.46 -17.07 -11.51
N VAL A 2 15.46 -17.15 -10.20
CA VAL A 2 14.23 -17.20 -9.41
C VAL A 2 13.48 -15.87 -9.56
N LYS A 3 12.21 -15.91 -9.94
CA LYS A 3 11.37 -14.74 -10.10
C LYS A 3 11.13 -14.11 -8.71
N THR A 4 11.53 -12.86 -8.54
CA THR A 4 11.35 -12.12 -7.29
C THR A 4 10.33 -11.00 -7.51
N PRO A 5 9.11 -11.10 -6.95
CA PRO A 5 8.09 -10.08 -7.10
C PRO A 5 8.54 -8.72 -6.57
N LEU A 6 8.15 -7.65 -7.27
CA LEU A 6 8.30 -6.27 -6.79
C LEU A 6 7.12 -5.92 -5.88
N PHE A 7 7.41 -5.61 -4.62
CA PHE A 7 6.41 -5.13 -3.66
C PHE A 7 6.45 -3.61 -3.58
N ILE A 8 5.32 -2.97 -3.86
CA ILE A 8 5.17 -1.51 -3.82
C ILE A 8 4.05 -1.16 -2.86
N MET A 9 4.36 -0.46 -1.78
CA MET A 9 3.36 0.06 -0.86
C MET A 9 3.10 1.54 -1.12
N VAL A 10 1.82 1.89 -1.27
CA VAL A 10 1.36 3.26 -1.53
C VAL A 10 0.52 3.72 -0.34
N GLY A 11 1.15 4.48 0.52
CA GLY A 11 0.51 5.09 1.69
C GLY A 11 -0.07 6.47 1.41
N GLY A 12 -0.58 7.10 2.44
CA GLY A 12 -1.15 8.44 2.41
C GLY A 12 -2.42 8.54 3.21
N PHE A 13 -2.74 9.75 3.62
CA PHE A 13 -3.88 10.06 4.47
C PHE A 13 -5.22 9.74 3.77
N LEU A 14 -6.30 9.70 4.53
CA LEU A 14 -7.66 9.49 4.01
C LEU A 14 -7.98 10.51 2.89
N GLY A 15 -8.52 10.02 1.79
CA GLY A 15 -8.87 10.85 0.63
C GLY A 15 -7.68 11.41 -0.17
N ALA A 16 -6.45 10.91 0.05
CA ALA A 16 -5.27 11.36 -0.69
C ALA A 16 -5.21 10.86 -2.15
N GLY A 17 -5.98 9.83 -2.50
CA GLY A 17 -5.99 9.27 -3.86
C GLY A 17 -5.22 7.96 -4.00
N LYS A 18 -4.96 7.24 -2.91
CA LYS A 18 -4.25 5.96 -2.91
C LYS A 18 -4.83 4.95 -3.90
N THR A 19 -6.12 4.64 -3.78
CA THR A 19 -6.82 3.68 -4.64
C THR A 19 -6.72 4.04 -6.12
N THR A 20 -6.85 5.33 -6.45
CA THR A 20 -6.68 5.82 -7.82
C THR A 20 -5.25 5.60 -8.32
N THR A 21 -4.26 5.89 -7.48
CA THR A 21 -2.84 5.71 -7.81
C THR A 21 -2.51 4.24 -7.99
N VAL A 22 -2.94 3.38 -7.06
CA VAL A 22 -2.76 1.92 -7.14
C VAL A 22 -3.39 1.36 -8.41
N GLY A 23 -4.62 1.76 -8.75
CA GLY A 23 -5.29 1.33 -9.98
C GLY A 23 -4.55 1.78 -11.26
N ARG A 24 -3.98 2.99 -11.27
CA ARG A 24 -3.15 3.47 -12.38
C ARG A 24 -1.84 2.71 -12.52
N LEU A 25 -1.15 2.48 -11.41
CA LEU A 25 0.08 1.68 -11.39
C LEU A 25 -0.18 0.24 -11.86
N ALA A 26 -1.27 -0.38 -11.39
CA ALA A 26 -1.64 -1.72 -11.80
C ALA A 26 -1.82 -1.82 -13.33
N ARG A 27 -2.59 -0.89 -13.91
CA ARG A 27 -2.79 -0.83 -15.37
C ARG A 27 -1.50 -0.57 -16.13
N HIS A 28 -0.64 0.29 -15.60
CA HIS A 28 0.67 0.57 -16.22
C HIS A 28 1.52 -0.69 -16.31
N PHE A 29 1.64 -1.45 -15.23
CA PHE A 29 2.40 -2.70 -15.23
C PHE A 29 1.72 -3.80 -16.06
N GLN A 30 0.40 -3.91 -16.03
CA GLN A 30 -0.34 -4.84 -16.90
C GLN A 30 -0.13 -4.52 -18.38
N GLY A 31 -0.08 -3.23 -18.76
CA GLY A 31 0.24 -2.79 -20.11
C GLY A 31 1.65 -3.18 -20.58
N GLN A 32 2.54 -3.48 -19.64
CA GLN A 32 3.87 -4.04 -19.90
C GLN A 32 3.90 -5.57 -19.89
N GLY A 33 2.75 -6.23 -19.85
CA GLY A 33 2.65 -7.69 -19.80
C GLY A 33 2.98 -8.29 -18.43
N LYS A 34 2.97 -7.49 -17.36
CA LYS A 34 3.25 -7.96 -16.00
C LYS A 34 1.99 -8.50 -15.33
N ARG A 35 2.11 -9.62 -14.60
CA ARG A 35 1.06 -10.06 -13.69
C ARG A 35 1.11 -9.20 -12.42
N VAL A 36 0.02 -8.51 -12.15
CA VAL A 36 -0.11 -7.60 -11.00
C VAL A 36 -1.21 -8.10 -10.08
N VAL A 37 -0.91 -8.14 -8.78
CA VAL A 37 -1.89 -8.37 -7.73
C VAL A 37 -1.93 -7.17 -6.80
N VAL A 38 -3.09 -6.90 -6.23
CA VAL A 38 -3.28 -5.79 -5.28
C VAL A 38 -3.70 -6.37 -3.93
N VAL A 39 -3.16 -5.83 -2.86
CA VAL A 39 -3.57 -6.14 -1.49
C VAL A 39 -4.01 -4.84 -0.81
N THR A 40 -5.22 -4.84 -0.27
CA THR A 40 -5.78 -3.69 0.45
C THR A 40 -6.56 -4.16 1.67
N ASN A 41 -6.74 -3.31 2.65
CA ASN A 41 -7.64 -3.54 3.78
C ASN A 41 -8.85 -2.58 3.77
N ASP A 42 -9.13 -1.97 2.64
CA ASP A 42 -10.30 -1.11 2.43
C ASP A 42 -11.30 -1.81 1.49
N GLN A 43 -12.49 -2.08 2.00
CA GLN A 43 -13.56 -2.76 1.26
C GLN A 43 -14.02 -1.97 0.02
N ALA A 44 -14.10 -0.65 0.13
CA ALA A 44 -14.48 0.22 -0.99
C ALA A 44 -13.39 0.21 -2.08
N ALA A 45 -12.12 0.24 -1.68
CA ALA A 45 -10.98 0.07 -2.59
C ALA A 45 -11.02 -1.31 -3.27
N THR A 46 -11.27 -2.38 -2.52
CA THR A 46 -11.42 -3.74 -3.05
C THR A 46 -12.47 -3.80 -4.16
N HIS A 47 -13.66 -3.29 -3.91
CA HIS A 47 -14.74 -3.24 -4.92
C HIS A 47 -14.34 -2.42 -6.15
N THR A 48 -13.79 -1.24 -5.94
CA THR A 48 -13.37 -0.34 -7.02
C THR A 48 -12.30 -0.98 -7.90
N LEU A 49 -11.30 -1.61 -7.31
CA LEU A 49 -10.19 -2.21 -8.06
C LEU A 49 -10.62 -3.50 -8.78
N ARG A 50 -11.45 -4.33 -8.14
CA ARG A 50 -12.03 -5.53 -8.79
C ARG A 50 -12.91 -5.17 -9.99
N SER A 51 -13.71 -4.11 -9.90
CA SER A 51 -14.54 -3.64 -11.02
C SER A 51 -13.70 -3.18 -12.23
N GLN A 52 -12.44 -2.85 -12.00
CA GLN A 52 -11.46 -2.50 -13.05
C GLN A 52 -10.71 -3.73 -13.60
N GLY A 53 -11.11 -4.94 -13.23
CA GLY A 53 -10.49 -6.19 -13.71
C GLY A 53 -9.18 -6.54 -13.03
N LEU A 54 -8.89 -5.97 -11.85
CA LEU A 54 -7.67 -6.26 -11.10
C LEU A 54 -7.87 -7.47 -10.17
N GLU A 55 -6.82 -8.26 -10.01
CA GLU A 55 -6.75 -9.33 -9.00
C GLU A 55 -6.45 -8.71 -7.62
N VAL A 56 -7.43 -8.76 -6.71
CA VAL A 56 -7.37 -8.05 -5.44
C VAL A 56 -7.63 -8.99 -4.28
N GLY A 57 -6.70 -9.02 -3.33
CA GLY A 57 -6.87 -9.64 -2.02
C GLY A 57 -7.21 -8.59 -0.95
N GLU A 58 -8.16 -8.91 -0.10
CA GLU A 58 -8.57 -8.07 1.02
C GLU A 58 -8.04 -8.63 2.33
N VAL A 59 -7.33 -7.80 3.09
CA VAL A 59 -6.94 -8.09 4.46
C VAL A 59 -8.06 -7.63 5.37
N ALA A 60 -8.89 -8.59 5.79
CA ALA A 60 -10.08 -8.28 6.59
C ALA A 60 -9.75 -8.00 8.06
N GLY A 61 -10.57 -7.16 8.69
CA GLY A 61 -10.66 -7.01 10.14
C GLY A 61 -9.63 -6.12 10.83
N ALA A 62 -8.48 -5.81 10.20
CA ALA A 62 -7.46 -4.94 10.80
C ALA A 62 -6.52 -4.34 9.76
N CYS A 63 -5.76 -3.30 10.16
CA CYS A 63 -4.72 -2.73 9.30
C CYS A 63 -3.52 -3.69 9.14
N PHE A 64 -2.71 -3.48 8.12
CA PHE A 64 -1.53 -4.32 7.83
C PHE A 64 -0.56 -4.42 9.01
N CYS A 65 -0.37 -3.32 9.75
CA CYS A 65 0.51 -3.27 10.91
C CYS A 65 0.00 -4.10 12.10
N CYS A 66 -1.31 -4.23 12.25
CA CYS A 66 -1.92 -4.99 13.33
C CYS A 66 -2.12 -6.47 12.99
N ASN A 67 -2.15 -6.81 11.69
CA ASN A 67 -2.44 -8.17 11.22
C ASN A 67 -1.50 -8.58 10.08
N PHE A 68 -0.21 -8.59 10.38
CA PHE A 68 0.84 -8.96 9.43
C PHE A 68 0.67 -10.39 8.87
N ASN A 69 0.24 -11.33 9.70
CA ASN A 69 0.03 -12.72 9.27
C ASN A 69 -1.12 -12.83 8.25
N GLU A 70 -2.19 -12.03 8.42
CA GLU A 70 -3.28 -12.01 7.44
C GLU A 70 -2.82 -11.37 6.12
N LEU A 71 -2.01 -10.30 6.19
CA LEU A 71 -1.40 -9.70 5.01
C LEU A 71 -0.58 -10.73 4.22
N THR A 72 0.31 -11.47 4.88
CA THR A 72 1.12 -12.49 4.21
C THR A 72 0.27 -13.65 3.70
N GLY A 73 -0.73 -14.09 4.45
CA GLY A 73 -1.67 -15.13 4.03
C GLY A 73 -2.49 -14.74 2.80
N VAL A 74 -2.92 -13.50 2.71
CA VAL A 74 -3.59 -12.97 1.50
C VAL A 74 -2.64 -12.93 0.31
N MET A 75 -1.39 -12.49 0.51
CA MET A 75 -0.37 -12.48 -0.53
C MET A 75 -0.08 -13.88 -1.06
N GLU A 76 -0.02 -14.87 -0.18
CA GLU A 76 0.19 -16.27 -0.54
C GLU A 76 -0.96 -16.81 -1.39
N LYS A 77 -2.21 -16.58 -0.96
CA LYS A 77 -3.41 -16.94 -1.74
C LYS A 77 -3.44 -16.29 -3.14
N LEU A 78 -2.86 -15.11 -3.30
CA LEU A 78 -2.73 -14.43 -4.59
C LEU A 78 -1.59 -14.97 -5.48
N GLY A 79 -1.03 -16.11 -5.13
CA GLY A 79 -0.09 -16.87 -5.97
C GLY A 79 1.35 -16.85 -5.52
N LEU A 80 1.67 -16.33 -4.34
CA LEU A 80 3.01 -16.44 -3.80
C LEU A 80 3.34 -17.87 -3.30
N GLU A 81 2.33 -18.73 -3.09
CA GLU A 81 2.49 -20.16 -2.77
C GLU A 81 2.73 -21.06 -4.00
N GLY A 82 2.34 -20.64 -5.18
CA GLY A 82 2.14 -21.45 -6.37
C GLY A 82 3.37 -21.71 -7.25
N GLY A 83 4.58 -21.85 -6.72
CA GLY A 83 5.77 -22.06 -7.54
C GLY A 83 6.15 -20.87 -8.46
N GLU A 84 7.29 -20.95 -9.14
CA GLU A 84 7.82 -19.82 -9.93
C GLU A 84 6.90 -19.31 -11.05
N SER A 85 6.14 -20.21 -11.68
CA SER A 85 5.24 -19.84 -12.79
C SER A 85 3.97 -19.12 -12.34
N ALA A 86 3.58 -19.28 -11.07
CA ALA A 86 2.38 -18.67 -10.50
C ALA A 86 2.66 -17.31 -9.79
N LEU A 87 3.93 -16.96 -9.59
CA LEU A 87 4.30 -15.73 -8.90
C LEU A 87 3.85 -14.49 -9.68
N PRO A 88 3.26 -13.48 -9.03
CA PRO A 88 3.06 -12.17 -9.64
C PRO A 88 4.41 -11.51 -9.96
N ASP A 89 4.42 -10.57 -10.90
CA ASP A 89 5.58 -9.72 -11.13
C ASP A 89 5.60 -8.54 -10.15
N VAL A 90 4.39 -8.05 -9.81
CA VAL A 90 4.22 -6.89 -8.95
C VAL A 90 3.09 -7.15 -7.93
N VAL A 91 3.36 -6.83 -6.69
CA VAL A 91 2.39 -6.76 -5.60
C VAL A 91 2.24 -5.29 -5.22
N LEU A 92 1.05 -4.74 -5.41
CA LEU A 92 0.71 -3.39 -4.97
C LEU A 92 -0.03 -3.48 -3.64
N ALA A 93 0.40 -2.74 -2.64
CA ALA A 93 -0.22 -2.73 -1.31
C ALA A 93 -0.77 -1.34 -0.97
N GLU A 94 -2.05 -1.30 -0.61
CA GLU A 94 -2.73 -0.09 -0.17
C GLU A 94 -3.15 -0.22 1.29
N PRO A 95 -2.39 0.34 2.25
CA PRO A 95 -2.78 0.37 3.65
C PRO A 95 -3.90 1.39 3.90
N VAL A 96 -4.62 1.22 5.01
CA VAL A 96 -5.61 2.21 5.44
C VAL A 96 -4.96 3.57 5.75
N GLY A 97 -5.68 4.64 5.42
CA GLY A 97 -5.15 6.01 5.51
C GLY A 97 -4.89 6.55 6.92
N SER A 98 -5.21 5.80 7.96
CA SER A 98 -4.93 6.14 9.35
C SER A 98 -3.72 5.43 9.95
N CYS A 99 -3.04 4.55 9.18
CA CYS A 99 -1.86 3.84 9.67
C CYS A 99 -0.61 4.70 9.63
N THR A 100 0.25 4.48 10.64
CA THR A 100 1.61 5.02 10.76
C THR A 100 2.59 3.89 11.07
N ASP A 101 3.89 4.19 11.07
CA ASP A 101 4.96 3.25 11.37
C ASP A 101 5.00 2.02 10.43
N LEU A 102 4.52 2.19 9.20
CA LEU A 102 4.38 1.10 8.23
C LEU A 102 5.73 0.57 7.74
N VAL A 103 6.76 1.40 7.73
CA VAL A 103 8.12 0.95 7.43
C VAL A 103 8.58 -0.06 8.48
N ALA A 104 8.40 0.24 9.77
CA ALA A 104 8.83 -0.62 10.86
C ALA A 104 7.96 -1.86 11.04
N THR A 105 6.65 -1.74 10.83
CA THR A 105 5.67 -2.79 11.15
C THR A 105 5.26 -3.66 9.96
N VAL A 106 5.51 -3.23 8.73
CA VAL A 106 5.16 -3.96 7.52
C VAL A 106 6.38 -4.19 6.63
N LEU A 107 7.06 -3.14 6.16
CA LEU A 107 8.11 -3.30 5.14
C LEU A 107 9.34 -4.05 5.67
N ARG A 108 9.83 -3.69 6.85
CA ARG A 108 10.96 -4.39 7.47
C ARG A 108 10.66 -5.85 7.83
N PRO A 109 9.49 -6.22 8.38
CA PRO A 109 9.10 -7.61 8.53
C PRO A 109 9.00 -8.38 7.21
N LEU A 110 8.46 -7.78 6.14
CA LEU A 110 8.46 -8.40 4.82
C LEU A 110 9.87 -8.67 4.28
N GLU A 111 10.81 -7.78 4.56
CA GLU A 111 12.19 -7.91 4.12
C GLU A 111 12.99 -8.94 4.94
N LYS A 112 12.76 -8.99 6.27
CA LYS A 112 13.62 -9.73 7.21
C LYS A 112 13.04 -11.03 7.75
N VAL A 113 11.72 -11.13 7.81
CA VAL A 113 11.01 -12.23 8.50
C VAL A 113 10.17 -13.07 7.53
N TYR A 114 9.64 -12.45 6.49
CA TYR A 114 8.84 -13.17 5.50
C TYR A 114 9.73 -14.13 4.68
N ASN A 115 9.34 -15.41 4.66
CA ASN A 115 10.17 -16.49 4.12
C ASN A 115 10.21 -16.55 2.57
N ARG A 116 9.67 -15.56 1.88
CA ARG A 116 9.68 -15.49 0.43
C ARG A 116 10.41 -14.26 -0.06
N PRO A 117 11.25 -14.40 -1.10
CA PRO A 117 12.01 -13.26 -1.61
C PRO A 117 11.07 -12.24 -2.25
N LEU A 118 11.14 -11.01 -1.77
CA LEU A 118 10.46 -9.83 -2.31
C LEU A 118 11.49 -8.73 -2.55
N ARG A 119 11.33 -8.00 -3.63
CA ARG A 119 12.05 -6.76 -3.86
C ARG A 119 11.17 -5.59 -3.40
N ILE A 120 11.50 -5.00 -2.27
CA ILE A 120 10.73 -3.89 -1.69
C ILE A 120 11.09 -2.60 -2.41
N ALA A 121 10.10 -1.91 -2.97
CA ALA A 121 10.26 -0.57 -3.52
C ALA A 121 10.33 0.49 -2.40
N PRO A 122 10.90 1.68 -2.67
CA PRO A 122 10.81 2.81 -1.78
C PRO A 122 9.36 3.09 -1.37
N TYR A 123 9.14 3.38 -0.08
CA TYR A 123 7.80 3.65 0.45
C TYR A 123 7.30 5.00 -0.06
N ALA A 124 6.23 4.98 -0.86
CA ALA A 124 5.62 6.17 -1.43
C ALA A 124 4.38 6.59 -0.64
N VAL A 125 4.30 7.86 -0.28
CA VAL A 125 3.15 8.49 0.39
C VAL A 125 2.52 9.51 -0.53
N ILE A 126 1.22 9.36 -0.78
CA ILE A 126 0.46 10.32 -1.59
C ILE A 126 0.04 11.50 -0.72
N LEU A 127 0.43 12.69 -1.16
CA LEU A 127 0.09 13.95 -0.51
C LEU A 127 -1.02 14.67 -1.29
N LYS A 128 -2.22 14.77 -0.69
CA LYS A 128 -3.23 15.67 -1.24
C LYS A 128 -2.84 17.12 -0.99
N PRO A 129 -2.64 17.95 -2.03
CA PRO A 129 -2.12 19.32 -1.86
C PRO A 129 -2.92 20.18 -0.88
N SER A 130 -4.25 20.06 -0.87
CA SER A 130 -5.12 20.79 0.07
C SER A 130 -4.92 20.39 1.53
N HIS A 131 -4.53 19.14 1.81
CA HIS A 131 -4.17 18.69 3.15
C HIS A 131 -2.78 19.24 3.55
N GLY A 132 -1.81 19.16 2.64
CA GLY A 132 -0.48 19.70 2.85
C GLY A 132 -0.51 21.19 3.18
N LEU A 133 -1.21 21.99 2.39
CA LEU A 133 -1.36 23.43 2.65
C LEU A 133 -1.97 23.75 4.02
N ARG A 134 -2.95 22.98 4.46
CA ARG A 134 -3.61 23.19 5.76
C ARG A 134 -2.75 22.77 6.94
N ILE A 135 -2.06 21.63 6.83
CA ILE A 135 -1.32 21.02 7.95
C ILE A 135 0.10 21.57 8.02
N LEU A 136 0.82 21.63 6.88
CA LEU A 136 2.22 22.05 6.82
C LEU A 136 2.35 23.57 6.64
N GLY A 137 1.41 24.20 5.94
CA GLY A 137 1.46 25.62 5.57
C GLY A 137 1.03 26.59 6.66
N ASN A 138 0.72 26.12 7.86
CA ASN A 138 0.25 26.96 8.99
C ASN A 138 -0.99 27.83 8.68
N GLN A 139 -1.69 27.56 7.59
CA GLN A 139 -2.89 28.29 7.15
C GLN A 139 -4.12 27.81 7.92
N GLY A 140 -4.05 27.90 9.23
CA GLY A 140 -5.15 27.60 10.13
C GLY A 140 -5.38 26.09 10.30
N LYS A 141 -5.32 25.62 11.52
CA LYS A 141 -5.67 24.25 11.95
C LYS A 141 -7.18 23.94 11.78
N ALA A 142 -7.92 24.79 11.04
CA ALA A 142 -9.35 24.65 10.83
C ALA A 142 -9.64 23.41 9.97
N GLY A 143 -10.11 22.35 10.61
CA GLY A 143 -10.64 21.14 9.94
C GLY A 143 -9.87 19.85 10.17
N PHE A 144 -8.72 19.86 10.85
CA PHE A 144 -8.01 18.66 11.27
C PHE A 144 -7.90 18.59 12.78
N SER A 145 -8.28 17.44 13.37
CA SER A 145 -8.00 17.19 14.78
C SER A 145 -6.48 17.08 15.01
N PRO A 146 -6.00 17.30 16.24
CA PRO A 146 -4.57 17.09 16.56
C PRO A 146 -4.07 15.68 16.20
N GLN A 147 -4.93 14.66 16.38
CA GLN A 147 -4.62 13.28 16.00
C GLN A 147 -4.48 13.11 14.49
N ALA A 148 -5.39 13.71 13.69
CA ALA A 148 -5.30 13.65 12.24
C ALA A 148 -4.03 14.34 11.71
N ALA A 149 -3.67 15.49 12.27
CA ALA A 149 -2.43 16.18 11.94
C ALA A 149 -1.19 15.37 12.34
N TYR A 150 -1.20 14.70 13.49
CA TYR A 150 -0.14 13.81 13.93
C TYR A 150 0.06 12.65 12.94
N ILE A 151 -1.02 11.94 12.58
CA ILE A 151 -0.98 10.82 11.62
C ILE A 151 -0.41 11.30 10.28
N PHE A 152 -0.90 12.42 9.77
CA PHE A 152 -0.45 12.99 8.51
C PHE A 152 1.06 13.28 8.52
N ASN A 153 1.56 13.94 9.57
CA ASN A 153 2.97 14.26 9.70
C ASN A 153 3.82 12.99 9.80
N LYS A 154 3.38 12.00 10.58
CA LYS A 154 4.09 10.72 10.71
C LYS A 154 4.18 9.96 9.39
N GLN A 155 3.13 9.96 8.59
CA GLN A 155 3.16 9.33 7.27
C GLN A 155 4.18 9.99 6.34
N ILE A 156 4.31 11.31 6.38
CA ILE A 156 5.31 12.03 5.59
C ILE A 156 6.72 11.77 6.10
N GLU A 157 6.92 11.77 7.43
CA GLU A 157 8.23 11.53 8.04
C GLU A 157 8.80 10.14 7.71
N GLU A 158 7.95 9.11 7.58
CA GLU A 158 8.40 7.75 7.27
C GLU A 158 8.52 7.45 5.77
N ALA A 159 8.08 8.35 4.90
CA ALA A 159 8.10 8.16 3.46
C ALA A 159 9.51 8.28 2.88
N ASP A 160 9.87 7.35 2.00
CA ASP A 160 11.04 7.52 1.13
C ASP A 160 10.74 8.49 -0.03
N LEU A 161 9.48 8.55 -0.45
CA LEU A 161 9.00 9.37 -1.56
C LEU A 161 7.62 9.95 -1.25
N VAL A 162 7.48 11.26 -1.39
CA VAL A 162 6.19 11.97 -1.28
C VAL A 162 5.74 12.41 -2.68
N LEU A 163 4.50 12.03 -3.06
CA LEU A 163 3.92 12.24 -4.39
C LEU A 163 2.67 13.11 -4.33
#